data_4a054f1d8c706a39cfecb303dcb17670
#
_entry.id   4a054f1d8c706a39cfecb303dcb17670
#
_cell.length_a   1.000
_cell.length_b   1.000
_cell.length_c   1.000
_cell.angle_alpha   90.00
_cell.angle_beta   90.00
_cell.angle_gamma   90.00
#
_symmetry.space_group_name_H-M   'P 1'
#
loop_
_entity.id
_entity.type
_entity.pdbx_description
1 polymer ?
#
loop_
_entity_poly.entity_id
_entity_poly.type
_entity_poly.pdbx_seq_one_letter_code
_entity_poly.pdbx_strand_id
1 'polypeptide(L)'
;MSYESKFYRFDGYPVSDSCWSLSAGPDGRIYAAACCECSPGKSVKVVRYNEATDSLDYLFDVAEVMDDPPDSGRATQCKIHYSFAASPGDGILYCASHLSGPPIGFKMYSPWRYWHDAKHGFRGAALIAFDTGTDRIAWTDTFIPREGCRCLALDSERNMLYAISYPRDHLIEYSLRERKTRDLGRLGSVNSQAIFVDRRHMVWTSNDDGRLVRFDPFRDVVEESPYILPHPEFQTGWHSVFYDVASRDLESFFIVTWNTAPRLYRLWPEEGAFGRIEDLGPATQDRNTAIPYSMFVDHAGGLVFDADGMLYYVKSRWKDERDQTDMPERQFDAEGVVVRINPETLARDEVAILKRPDAIAQYCPRAAMDGNGDLFFGNVGKIPVGFFKVTMPNRAAGIGIGKPVRTWG
;
A
#
# COMPACT_ATOMS: atom_id res chain seq x y z
N MET A 1 -9.20 23.26 -14.65
CA MET A 1 -10.11 23.23 -13.48
C MET A 1 -9.47 22.33 -12.43
N SER A 2 -9.44 22.75 -11.17
CA SER A 2 -8.93 21.89 -10.09
C SER A 2 -10.07 21.04 -9.54
N TYR A 3 -9.85 19.74 -9.39
CA TYR A 3 -10.84 18.86 -8.77
C TYR A 3 -10.97 19.19 -7.28
N GLU A 4 -12.15 18.99 -6.73
CA GLU A 4 -12.40 19.20 -5.30
C GLU A 4 -11.84 18.04 -4.49
N SER A 5 -11.15 18.35 -3.38
CA SER A 5 -10.67 17.37 -2.43
C SER A 5 -11.22 17.61 -1.03
N LYS A 6 -11.59 16.52 -0.34
CA LYS A 6 -12.05 16.56 1.06
C LYS A 6 -11.24 15.57 1.89
N PHE A 7 -10.85 15.99 3.10
CA PHE A 7 -10.10 15.15 4.04
C PHE A 7 -11.04 14.52 5.08
N TYR A 8 -10.90 13.22 5.29
CA TYR A 8 -11.60 12.44 6.30
C TYR A 8 -10.60 11.98 7.36
N ARG A 9 -10.69 12.58 8.54
CA ARG A 9 -9.79 12.29 9.65
C ARG A 9 -10.29 11.10 10.45
N PHE A 10 -9.36 10.31 11.03
CA PHE A 10 -9.69 9.20 11.91
C PHE A 10 -10.03 9.70 13.32
N ASP A 11 -11.10 10.48 13.47
CA ASP A 11 -11.50 11.09 14.72
C ASP A 11 -11.87 10.07 15.81
N GLY A 12 -12.46 8.95 15.42
CA GLY A 12 -12.75 7.84 16.33
C GLY A 12 -11.51 7.09 16.82
N TYR A 13 -10.33 7.40 16.26
CA TYR A 13 -9.05 6.80 16.65
C TYR A 13 -7.91 7.83 16.56
N PRO A 14 -7.85 8.77 17.51
CA PRO A 14 -6.95 9.95 17.42
C PRO A 14 -5.46 9.62 17.55
N VAL A 15 -5.10 8.40 17.97
CA VAL A 15 -3.71 7.92 18.02
C VAL A 15 -3.19 7.44 16.67
N SER A 16 -4.04 7.42 15.65
CA SER A 16 -3.64 7.03 14.30
C SER A 16 -2.62 8.00 13.73
N ASP A 17 -1.50 7.46 13.26
CA ASP A 17 -0.36 8.20 12.72
C ASP A 17 -0.13 7.96 11.23
N SER A 18 -0.83 7.01 10.64
CA SER A 18 -0.68 6.67 9.22
C SER A 18 -1.87 5.90 8.65
N CYS A 19 -2.14 6.12 7.36
CA CYS A 19 -3.05 5.32 6.55
C CYS A 19 -2.24 4.69 5.41
N TRP A 20 -1.55 3.59 5.72
CA TRP A 20 -0.70 2.89 4.75
C TRP A 20 -1.49 2.02 3.79
N SER A 21 -2.65 1.54 4.18
CA SER A 21 -3.50 0.69 3.37
C SER A 21 -4.87 1.32 3.17
N LEU A 22 -5.27 1.37 1.92
CA LEU A 22 -6.58 1.81 1.46
C LEU A 22 -6.94 1.02 0.20
N SER A 23 -8.17 0.52 0.11
CA SER A 23 -8.64 -0.28 -1.01
C SER A 23 -10.13 -0.11 -1.22
N ALA A 24 -10.58 -0.28 -2.45
CA ALA A 24 -11.98 -0.59 -2.70
C ALA A 24 -12.25 -2.04 -2.29
N GLY A 25 -13.33 -2.27 -1.57
CA GLY A 25 -13.83 -3.61 -1.28
C GLY A 25 -14.58 -4.22 -2.47
N PRO A 26 -14.93 -5.52 -2.37
CA PRO A 26 -15.75 -6.19 -3.37
C PRO A 26 -17.11 -5.52 -3.62
N ASP A 27 -17.59 -4.79 -2.63
CA ASP A 27 -18.85 -4.03 -2.65
C ASP A 27 -18.72 -2.62 -3.23
N GLY A 28 -17.53 -2.24 -3.71
CA GLY A 28 -17.23 -0.92 -4.26
C GLY A 28 -17.06 0.19 -3.21
N ARG A 29 -17.18 -0.10 -1.91
CA ARG A 29 -16.93 0.86 -0.84
C ARG A 29 -15.45 0.95 -0.51
N ILE A 30 -15.03 2.07 0.08
CA ILE A 30 -13.62 2.29 0.45
C ILE A 30 -13.36 1.85 1.88
N TYR A 31 -12.34 1.03 2.04
CA TYR A 31 -11.80 0.54 3.30
C TYR A 31 -10.41 1.09 3.53
N ALA A 32 -10.10 1.45 4.77
CA ALA A 32 -8.81 2.01 5.13
C ALA A 32 -8.33 1.53 6.49
N ALA A 33 -7.02 1.56 6.70
CA ALA A 33 -6.38 1.19 7.94
C ALA A 33 -5.97 2.43 8.74
N ALA A 34 -6.57 2.61 9.92
CA ALA A 34 -6.15 3.59 10.91
C ALA A 34 -4.98 3.01 11.73
N CYS A 35 -3.76 3.18 11.23
CA CYS A 35 -2.54 2.61 11.82
C CYS A 35 -2.03 3.46 12.99
N CYS A 36 -1.26 2.84 13.88
CA CYS A 36 -0.73 3.46 15.10
C CYS A 36 0.69 2.97 15.42
N GLU A 37 1.60 3.10 14.45
CA GLU A 37 2.97 2.56 14.52
C GLU A 37 3.84 3.16 15.63
N CYS A 38 3.58 4.41 16.00
CA CYS A 38 4.37 5.12 17.01
C CYS A 38 3.76 5.07 18.41
N SER A 39 2.60 4.43 18.58
CA SER A 39 1.87 4.39 19.85
C SER A 39 1.99 3.02 20.52
N PRO A 40 2.83 2.88 21.57
CA PRO A 40 3.01 1.61 22.25
C PRO A 40 1.69 1.02 22.75
N GLY A 41 1.51 -0.28 22.58
CA GLY A 41 0.32 -0.98 23.03
C GLY A 41 -0.98 -0.58 22.33
N LYS A 42 -0.91 -0.09 21.09
CA LYS A 42 -2.08 0.22 20.27
C LYS A 42 -2.18 -0.75 19.09
N SER A 43 -3.40 -0.99 18.64
CA SER A 43 -3.73 -1.85 17.52
C SER A 43 -4.34 -1.03 16.38
N VAL A 44 -4.17 -1.50 15.16
CA VAL A 44 -4.76 -0.91 13.98
C VAL A 44 -6.26 -1.18 13.93
N LYS A 45 -7.02 -0.18 13.54
CA LYS A 45 -8.45 -0.30 13.25
C LYS A 45 -8.71 -0.26 11.76
N VAL A 46 -9.66 -1.07 11.31
CA VAL A 46 -10.19 -0.99 9.95
C VAL A 46 -11.43 -0.11 9.97
N VAL A 47 -11.46 0.85 9.05
CA VAL A 47 -12.56 1.77 8.86
C VAL A 47 -13.10 1.68 7.44
N ARG A 48 -14.33 2.10 7.24
CA ARG A 48 -14.98 2.17 5.94
C ARG A 48 -15.58 3.56 5.73
N TYR A 49 -15.44 4.11 4.54
CA TYR A 49 -16.16 5.31 4.15
C TYR A 49 -17.64 4.99 3.93
N ASN A 50 -18.48 5.75 4.61
CA ASN A 50 -19.93 5.68 4.50
C ASN A 50 -20.44 6.90 3.70
N GLU A 51 -20.81 6.67 2.46
CA GLU A 51 -21.26 7.74 1.58
C GLU A 51 -22.59 8.37 2.03
N ALA A 52 -23.51 7.54 2.58
CA ALA A 52 -24.84 8.03 2.98
C ALA A 52 -24.78 9.07 4.09
N THR A 53 -23.80 8.96 4.99
CA THR A 53 -23.57 9.88 6.11
C THR A 53 -22.39 10.80 5.90
N ASP A 54 -21.63 10.61 4.81
CA ASP A 54 -20.40 11.31 4.49
C ASP A 54 -19.37 11.27 5.66
N SER A 55 -19.24 10.10 6.29
CA SER A 55 -18.44 9.86 7.50
C SER A 55 -17.71 8.52 7.46
N LEU A 56 -17.07 8.14 8.57
CA LEU A 56 -16.35 6.88 8.71
C LEU A 56 -17.06 5.94 9.68
N ASP A 57 -17.26 4.69 9.26
CA ASP A 57 -17.66 3.59 10.11
C ASP A 57 -16.40 2.87 10.61
N TYR A 58 -16.24 2.69 11.92
CA TYR A 58 -15.21 1.82 12.51
C TYR A 58 -15.72 0.40 12.55
N LEU A 59 -15.05 -0.52 11.85
CA LEU A 59 -15.52 -1.89 11.66
C LEU A 59 -15.00 -2.85 12.73
N PHE A 60 -13.67 -2.90 12.89
CA PHE A 60 -13.03 -3.78 13.88
C PHE A 60 -11.61 -3.33 14.22
N ASP A 61 -11.13 -3.83 15.37
CA ASP A 61 -9.76 -3.72 15.84
C ASP A 61 -9.05 -5.06 15.61
N VAL A 62 -7.86 -5.03 14.99
CA VAL A 62 -7.15 -6.26 14.62
C VAL A 62 -6.72 -7.06 15.84
N ALA A 63 -6.28 -6.41 16.93
CA ALA A 63 -5.89 -7.13 18.14
C ALA A 63 -7.09 -7.81 18.82
N GLU A 64 -8.25 -7.16 18.84
CA GLU A 64 -9.48 -7.75 19.37
C GLU A 64 -9.91 -8.99 18.58
N VAL A 65 -9.92 -8.89 17.24
CA VAL A 65 -10.31 -9.99 16.36
C VAL A 65 -9.37 -11.19 16.46
N MET A 66 -8.08 -10.92 16.72
CA MET A 66 -7.03 -11.94 16.82
C MET A 66 -6.83 -12.49 18.23
N ASP A 67 -7.56 -12.00 19.22
CA ASP A 67 -7.30 -12.31 20.63
C ASP A 67 -5.81 -12.11 21.00
N ASP A 68 -5.27 -10.95 20.61
CA ASP A 68 -3.88 -10.53 20.83
C ASP A 68 -3.84 -9.17 21.54
N PRO A 69 -4.27 -9.13 22.82
CA PRO A 69 -4.50 -7.87 23.51
C PRO A 69 -3.19 -7.09 23.73
N PRO A 70 -3.26 -5.75 23.65
CA PRO A 70 -2.09 -4.88 23.79
C PRO A 70 -1.33 -5.03 25.11
N ASP A 71 -1.99 -5.44 26.18
CA ASP A 71 -1.42 -5.68 27.52
C ASP A 71 -0.71 -7.03 27.65
N SER A 72 -0.70 -7.85 26.60
CA SER A 72 0.08 -9.09 26.54
C SER A 72 1.59 -8.87 26.72
N GLY A 73 2.06 -7.62 26.60
CA GLY A 73 3.48 -7.24 26.66
C GLY A 73 4.24 -7.52 25.37
N ARG A 74 3.56 -7.92 24.30
CA ARG A 74 4.13 -8.17 22.97
C ARG A 74 4.09 -6.93 22.09
N ALA A 75 4.89 -6.95 21.02
CA ALA A 75 4.71 -6.05 19.90
C ALA A 75 3.30 -6.23 19.30
N THR A 76 2.60 -5.13 19.08
CA THR A 76 1.16 -5.14 18.80
C THR A 76 0.83 -5.25 17.30
N GLN A 77 -0.40 -5.60 17.01
CA GLN A 77 -1.02 -5.58 15.67
C GLN A 77 -1.34 -4.12 15.26
N CYS A 78 -0.32 -3.28 15.11
CA CYS A 78 -0.49 -1.82 15.06
C CYS A 78 -0.69 -1.25 13.66
N LYS A 79 -0.55 -2.06 12.61
CA LYS A 79 -0.50 -1.58 11.24
C LYS A 79 -1.05 -2.62 10.26
N ILE A 80 -1.71 -2.16 9.22
CA ILE A 80 -1.90 -2.86 7.95
C ILE A 80 -1.14 -2.04 6.91
N HIS A 81 -0.11 -2.64 6.31
CA HIS A 81 0.73 -1.98 5.31
C HIS A 81 0.30 -2.46 3.95
N TYR A 82 0.30 -1.93 2.89
CA TYR A 82 -0.08 -2.37 1.52
C TYR A 82 -0.72 -3.78 1.43
N SER A 83 -1.57 -4.13 2.40
CA SER A 83 -2.00 -5.51 2.65
C SER A 83 -3.52 -5.67 2.73
N PHE A 84 -4.25 -4.88 1.91
CA PHE A 84 -5.63 -5.19 1.55
C PHE A 84 -5.66 -5.91 0.20
N ALA A 85 -6.51 -6.92 0.06
CA ALA A 85 -6.77 -7.62 -1.19
C ALA A 85 -8.25 -7.96 -1.30
N ALA A 86 -8.92 -7.39 -2.29
CA ALA A 86 -10.35 -7.60 -2.52
C ALA A 86 -10.59 -8.84 -3.40
N SER A 87 -11.53 -9.70 -3.01
CA SER A 87 -11.97 -10.86 -3.77
C SER A 87 -13.42 -10.66 -4.26
N PRO A 88 -13.61 -10.17 -5.48
CA PRO A 88 -14.95 -9.87 -5.99
C PRO A 88 -15.84 -11.10 -6.13
N GLY A 89 -15.25 -12.28 -6.32
CA GLY A 89 -15.99 -13.52 -6.55
C GLY A 89 -16.71 -14.06 -5.32
N ASP A 90 -16.17 -13.82 -4.14
CA ASP A 90 -16.72 -14.31 -2.86
C ASP A 90 -17.14 -13.20 -1.89
N GLY A 91 -16.97 -11.92 -2.27
CA GLY A 91 -17.37 -10.79 -1.45
C GLY A 91 -16.43 -10.53 -0.26
N ILE A 92 -15.25 -11.11 -0.25
CA ILE A 92 -14.30 -11.02 0.87
C ILE A 92 -13.25 -9.93 0.61
N LEU A 93 -13.01 -9.11 1.63
CA LEU A 93 -11.83 -8.26 1.72
C LEU A 93 -10.82 -8.94 2.68
N TYR A 94 -9.70 -9.38 2.13
CA TYR A 94 -8.58 -9.87 2.93
C TYR A 94 -7.74 -8.70 3.42
N CYS A 95 -7.33 -8.74 4.67
CA CYS A 95 -6.38 -7.79 5.21
C CYS A 95 -5.35 -8.49 6.10
N ALA A 96 -4.10 -8.06 5.99
CA ALA A 96 -3.00 -8.65 6.74
C ALA A 96 -2.24 -7.59 7.55
N SER A 97 -1.93 -7.91 8.81
CA SER A 97 -1.25 -6.99 9.70
C SER A 97 0.25 -6.96 9.49
N HIS A 98 0.83 -5.84 9.87
CA HIS A 98 2.27 -5.59 9.83
C HIS A 98 2.79 -5.25 11.23
N LEU A 99 4.06 -5.52 11.41
CA LEU A 99 4.84 -5.32 12.62
C LEU A 99 5.56 -3.96 12.57
N SER A 100 5.21 -3.02 13.45
CA SER A 100 5.97 -1.78 13.67
C SER A 100 5.82 -1.14 15.05
N GLY A 101 4.75 -1.42 15.79
CA GLY A 101 4.52 -0.84 17.12
C GLY A 101 5.33 -1.53 18.23
N PRO A 102 5.92 -0.75 19.14
CA PRO A 102 6.61 -1.32 20.29
C PRO A 102 5.61 -1.89 21.31
N PRO A 103 6.03 -2.87 22.13
CA PRO A 103 5.27 -3.29 23.31
C PRO A 103 5.08 -2.13 24.31
N ILE A 104 4.08 -2.24 25.19
CA ILE A 104 3.88 -1.29 26.28
C ILE A 104 5.15 -1.19 27.14
N GLY A 105 5.55 0.04 27.47
CA GLY A 105 6.76 0.32 28.25
C GLY A 105 8.04 0.46 27.43
N PHE A 106 7.99 0.25 26.12
CA PHE A 106 9.13 0.45 25.22
C PHE A 106 8.91 1.70 24.35
N LYS A 107 9.96 2.50 24.17
CA LYS A 107 9.87 3.78 23.44
C LYS A 107 10.19 3.67 21.95
N MET A 108 10.89 2.63 21.56
CA MET A 108 11.32 2.45 20.17
C MET A 108 10.95 1.06 19.68
N TYR A 109 10.47 1.05 18.46
CA TYR A 109 10.30 -0.16 17.71
C TYR A 109 11.63 -0.59 17.08
N SER A 110 11.95 -1.86 17.24
CA SER A 110 13.04 -2.52 16.53
C SER A 110 12.63 -3.97 16.26
N PRO A 111 12.30 -4.33 15.02
CA PRO A 111 11.87 -5.69 14.71
C PRO A 111 12.91 -6.73 15.10
N TRP A 112 14.18 -6.41 14.89
CA TRP A 112 15.28 -7.30 15.21
C TRP A 112 15.50 -7.50 16.71
N ARG A 113 15.23 -6.49 17.54
CA ARG A 113 15.39 -6.56 18.97
C ARG A 113 14.45 -7.60 19.60
N TYR A 114 13.22 -7.70 19.08
CA TYR A 114 12.20 -8.59 19.65
C TYR A 114 12.07 -9.89 18.87
N TRP A 115 12.83 -10.08 17.81
CA TRP A 115 12.73 -11.26 16.96
C TRP A 115 12.89 -12.59 17.71
N HIS A 116 13.87 -12.67 18.62
CA HIS A 116 14.12 -13.86 19.43
C HIS A 116 13.47 -13.82 20.81
N ASP A 117 12.79 -12.76 21.12
CA ASP A 117 12.13 -12.58 22.41
C ASP A 117 10.73 -13.20 22.39
N ALA A 118 10.60 -14.39 23.01
CA ALA A 118 9.33 -15.09 23.05
C ALA A 118 8.25 -14.35 23.86
N LYS A 119 8.66 -13.45 24.78
CA LYS A 119 7.76 -12.68 25.63
C LYS A 119 7.26 -11.40 24.95
N HIS A 120 8.15 -10.67 24.29
CA HIS A 120 7.85 -9.35 23.72
C HIS A 120 7.80 -9.36 22.19
N GLY A 121 8.17 -10.46 21.56
CA GLY A 121 8.15 -10.65 20.12
C GLY A 121 6.73 -10.58 19.56
N PHE A 122 6.66 -10.18 18.30
CA PHE A 122 5.41 -10.16 17.54
C PHE A 122 4.86 -11.59 17.38
N ARG A 123 3.55 -11.76 17.56
CA ARG A 123 2.90 -13.06 17.38
C ARG A 123 2.97 -13.57 15.95
N GLY A 124 2.85 -12.65 15.01
CA GLY A 124 2.84 -12.90 13.57
C GLY A 124 1.76 -12.08 12.87
N ALA A 125 1.85 -12.02 11.54
CA ALA A 125 0.85 -11.32 10.74
C ALA A 125 -0.52 -11.99 10.87
N ALA A 126 -1.49 -11.24 11.35
CA ALA A 126 -2.89 -11.60 11.26
C ALA A 126 -3.31 -11.60 9.79
N LEU A 127 -4.07 -12.60 9.37
CA LEU A 127 -4.83 -12.58 8.13
C LEU A 127 -6.31 -12.64 8.50
N ILE A 128 -7.05 -11.64 8.07
CA ILE A 128 -8.46 -11.47 8.39
C ILE A 128 -9.25 -11.49 7.08
N ALA A 129 -10.24 -12.36 6.99
CA ALA A 129 -11.23 -12.39 5.93
C ALA A 129 -12.50 -11.67 6.40
N PHE A 130 -12.74 -10.50 5.87
CA PHE A 130 -13.92 -9.70 6.17
C PHE A 130 -14.94 -9.83 5.05
N ASP A 131 -16.13 -10.32 5.37
CA ASP A 131 -17.26 -10.42 4.45
C ASP A 131 -17.96 -9.05 4.36
N THR A 132 -17.80 -8.38 3.22
CA THR A 132 -18.34 -7.04 2.98
C THR A 132 -19.84 -6.99 2.76
N GLY A 133 -20.45 -8.13 2.44
CA GLY A 133 -21.90 -8.26 2.28
C GLY A 133 -22.67 -8.39 3.60
N THR A 134 -22.03 -9.02 4.59
CA THR A 134 -22.63 -9.24 5.93
C THR A 134 -22.05 -8.35 7.02
N ASP A 135 -21.00 -7.58 6.72
CA ASP A 135 -20.22 -6.76 7.67
C ASP A 135 -19.67 -7.60 8.84
N ARG A 136 -19.15 -8.80 8.55
CA ARG A 136 -18.65 -9.73 9.57
C ARG A 136 -17.28 -10.29 9.22
N ILE A 137 -16.52 -10.63 10.26
CA ILE A 137 -15.33 -11.45 10.12
C ILE A 137 -15.77 -12.88 9.77
N ALA A 138 -15.42 -13.33 8.58
CA ALA A 138 -15.68 -14.70 8.13
C ALA A 138 -14.73 -15.69 8.82
N TRP A 139 -13.46 -15.34 8.93
CA TRP A 139 -12.44 -16.10 9.64
C TRP A 139 -11.15 -15.30 9.83
N THR A 140 -10.27 -15.79 10.69
CA THR A 140 -8.93 -15.26 10.93
C THR A 140 -7.88 -16.35 10.94
N ASP A 141 -6.62 -15.97 10.68
CA ASP A 141 -5.45 -16.84 10.78
C ASP A 141 -4.21 -16.04 11.16
N THR A 142 -3.14 -16.71 11.62
CA THR A 142 -1.79 -16.15 11.75
C THR A 142 -0.95 -16.74 10.63
N PHE A 143 -0.89 -16.06 9.48
CA PHE A 143 -0.33 -16.68 8.28
C PHE A 143 1.19 -16.51 8.13
N ILE A 144 1.80 -15.50 8.76
CA ILE A 144 3.26 -15.32 8.81
C ILE A 144 3.70 -15.29 10.28
N PRO A 145 4.14 -16.42 10.85
CA PRO A 145 4.53 -16.47 12.26
C PRO A 145 5.71 -15.54 12.57
N ARG A 146 5.59 -14.72 13.62
CA ARG A 146 6.59 -13.79 14.13
C ARG A 146 6.98 -12.64 13.20
N GLU A 147 6.51 -12.60 11.99
CA GLU A 147 6.75 -11.54 11.01
C GLU A 147 5.48 -10.82 10.64
N GLY A 148 5.61 -9.57 10.22
CA GLY A 148 4.54 -8.79 9.65
C GLY A 148 4.38 -9.07 8.15
N CYS A 149 3.22 -8.71 7.59
CA CYS A 149 2.96 -8.69 6.16
C CYS A 149 3.26 -7.29 5.61
N ARG A 150 4.19 -7.18 4.67
CA ARG A 150 4.57 -5.91 4.05
C ARG A 150 3.59 -5.49 2.97
N CYS A 151 3.27 -6.39 2.07
CA CYS A 151 2.29 -6.22 1.01
C CYS A 151 1.62 -7.55 0.68
N LEU A 152 0.45 -7.47 0.07
CA LEU A 152 -0.41 -8.63 -0.21
C LEU A 152 -0.97 -8.52 -1.62
N ALA A 153 -0.98 -9.63 -2.35
CA ALA A 153 -1.65 -9.78 -3.63
C ALA A 153 -2.50 -11.06 -3.64
N LEU A 154 -3.62 -11.01 -4.33
CA LEU A 154 -4.57 -12.11 -4.47
C LEU A 154 -4.58 -12.64 -5.90
N ASP A 155 -4.38 -13.93 -6.05
CA ASP A 155 -4.79 -14.70 -7.22
C ASP A 155 -6.14 -15.36 -6.92
N SER A 156 -7.23 -14.67 -7.28
CA SER A 156 -8.58 -15.13 -6.95
C SER A 156 -8.98 -16.40 -7.69
N GLU A 157 -8.45 -16.63 -8.90
CA GLU A 157 -8.76 -17.81 -9.69
C GLU A 157 -8.12 -19.08 -9.10
N ARG A 158 -6.91 -18.94 -8.54
CA ARG A 158 -6.21 -20.02 -7.89
C ARG A 158 -6.46 -20.12 -6.38
N ASN A 159 -7.21 -19.20 -5.79
CA ASN A 159 -7.43 -19.09 -4.35
C ASN A 159 -6.11 -19.02 -3.55
N MET A 160 -5.19 -18.17 -4.01
CA MET A 160 -3.88 -17.98 -3.43
C MET A 160 -3.65 -16.53 -3.04
N LEU A 161 -3.07 -16.29 -1.88
CA LEU A 161 -2.50 -15.01 -1.49
C LEU A 161 -0.97 -15.09 -1.57
N TYR A 162 -0.37 -14.01 -2.02
CA TYR A 162 1.08 -13.84 -2.03
C TYR A 162 1.44 -12.60 -1.22
N ALA A 163 2.52 -12.70 -0.44
CA ALA A 163 2.93 -11.63 0.45
C ALA A 163 4.45 -11.52 0.51
N ILE A 164 4.93 -10.35 0.91
CA ILE A 164 6.31 -10.16 1.35
C ILE A 164 6.30 -10.02 2.87
N SER A 165 7.11 -10.81 3.56
CA SER A 165 7.23 -10.73 5.00
C SER A 165 8.12 -9.58 5.44
N TYR A 166 8.00 -9.15 6.69
CA TYR A 166 8.85 -8.14 7.31
C TYR A 166 9.25 -8.58 8.71
N PRO A 167 10.53 -8.54 9.11
CA PRO A 167 11.65 -7.81 8.49
C PRO A 167 12.57 -8.66 7.60
N ARG A 168 12.29 -9.92 7.31
CA ARG A 168 13.23 -10.80 6.59
C ARG A 168 13.08 -10.83 5.08
N ASP A 169 12.06 -10.19 4.51
CA ASP A 169 11.83 -10.11 3.07
C ASP A 169 11.65 -11.45 2.37
N HIS A 170 10.92 -12.35 2.98
CA HIS A 170 10.59 -13.61 2.35
C HIS A 170 9.33 -13.46 1.48
N LEU A 171 9.37 -14.07 0.31
CA LEU A 171 8.18 -14.27 -0.50
C LEU A 171 7.36 -15.41 0.13
N ILE A 172 6.11 -15.12 0.44
CA ILE A 172 5.19 -16.02 1.11
C ILE A 172 4.02 -16.32 0.19
N GLU A 173 3.67 -17.59 0.10
CA GLU A 173 2.45 -18.08 -0.53
C GLU A 173 1.48 -18.60 0.55
N TYR A 174 0.20 -18.31 0.42
CA TYR A 174 -0.83 -18.81 1.31
C TYR A 174 -2.01 -19.35 0.52
N SER A 175 -2.32 -20.62 0.73
CA SER A 175 -3.51 -21.27 0.16
C SER A 175 -4.75 -20.91 0.98
N LEU A 176 -5.68 -20.19 0.38
CA LEU A 176 -6.96 -19.84 1.01
C LEU A 176 -7.81 -21.10 1.28
N ARG A 177 -7.71 -22.09 0.41
CA ARG A 177 -8.46 -23.35 0.52
C ARG A 177 -7.94 -24.22 1.66
N GLU A 178 -6.61 -24.38 1.75
CA GLU A 178 -5.96 -25.28 2.73
C GLU A 178 -5.62 -24.55 4.03
N ARG A 179 -5.67 -23.21 4.02
CA ARG A 179 -5.19 -22.33 5.11
C ARG A 179 -3.76 -22.66 5.51
N LYS A 180 -2.89 -22.77 4.52
CA LYS A 180 -1.52 -23.18 4.72
C LYS A 180 -0.56 -22.19 4.08
N THR A 181 0.44 -21.78 4.87
CA THR A 181 1.55 -20.95 4.44
C THR A 181 2.69 -21.77 3.88
N ARG A 182 3.32 -21.27 2.82
CA ARG A 182 4.57 -21.75 2.27
C ARG A 182 5.54 -20.58 2.13
N ASP A 183 6.75 -20.76 2.62
CA ASP A 183 7.86 -19.82 2.47
C ASP A 183 8.61 -20.16 1.19
N LEU A 184 8.65 -19.24 0.23
CA LEU A 184 9.30 -19.40 -1.06
C LEU A 184 10.74 -18.90 -1.08
N GLY A 185 11.21 -18.36 0.05
CA GLY A 185 12.58 -17.90 0.22
C GLY A 185 12.71 -16.38 0.30
N ARG A 186 13.92 -15.96 0.62
CA ARG A 186 14.27 -14.55 0.83
C ARG A 186 14.50 -13.85 -0.51
N LEU A 187 13.96 -12.64 -0.66
CA LEU A 187 14.10 -11.83 -1.86
C LEU A 187 15.28 -10.86 -1.82
N GLY A 188 15.63 -10.37 -0.64
CA GLY A 188 16.66 -9.35 -0.50
C GLY A 188 16.84 -8.89 0.95
N SER A 189 17.32 -7.66 1.14
CA SER A 189 17.54 -7.03 2.45
C SER A 189 16.72 -5.77 2.67
N VAL A 190 16.06 -5.26 1.62
CA VAL A 190 15.17 -4.11 1.65
C VAL A 190 13.85 -4.47 1.00
N ASN A 191 12.78 -4.17 1.69
CA ASN A 191 11.45 -4.60 1.29
C ASN A 191 10.92 -3.89 0.06
N SER A 192 10.58 -4.63 -0.98
CA SER A 192 9.59 -4.19 -1.93
C SER A 192 8.25 -3.94 -1.22
N GLN A 193 7.56 -2.89 -1.62
CA GLN A 193 6.29 -2.51 -1.02
C GLN A 193 5.10 -2.83 -1.94
N ALA A 194 5.40 -3.35 -3.12
CA ALA A 194 4.39 -3.80 -4.07
C ALA A 194 4.68 -5.22 -4.54
N ILE A 195 3.63 -6.01 -4.56
CA ILE A 195 3.55 -7.34 -5.11
C ILE A 195 2.27 -7.43 -5.91
N PHE A 196 2.28 -8.08 -7.07
CA PHE A 196 1.10 -8.20 -7.91
C PHE A 196 1.10 -9.51 -8.70
N VAL A 197 -0.07 -9.89 -9.19
CA VAL A 197 -0.28 -11.08 -10.00
C VAL A 197 -0.73 -10.64 -11.39
N ASP A 198 -0.10 -11.17 -12.43
CA ASP A 198 -0.52 -10.91 -13.80
C ASP A 198 -1.63 -11.87 -14.25
N ARG A 199 -2.15 -11.66 -15.46
CA ARG A 199 -3.22 -12.49 -16.04
C ARG A 199 -2.82 -13.96 -16.23
N ARG A 200 -1.52 -14.28 -16.26
CA ARG A 200 -0.97 -15.63 -16.37
C ARG A 200 -0.66 -16.27 -15.02
N HIS A 201 -1.11 -15.63 -13.92
CA HIS A 201 -0.86 -16.05 -12.54
C HIS A 201 0.60 -15.94 -12.09
N MET A 202 1.47 -15.26 -12.86
CA MET A 202 2.83 -14.98 -12.40
C MET A 202 2.79 -13.90 -11.32
N VAL A 203 3.57 -14.12 -10.28
CA VAL A 203 3.68 -13.16 -9.16
C VAL A 203 4.92 -12.31 -9.35
N TRP A 204 4.77 -11.00 -9.27
CA TRP A 204 5.81 -10.04 -9.59
C TRP A 204 6.12 -9.14 -8.41
N THR A 205 7.39 -8.85 -8.23
CA THR A 205 7.92 -7.85 -7.31
C THR A 205 9.30 -7.38 -7.76
N SER A 206 10.02 -6.64 -6.93
CA SER A 206 11.43 -6.30 -7.12
C SER A 206 12.25 -6.68 -5.89
N ASN A 207 13.55 -6.87 -6.07
CA ASN A 207 14.51 -6.97 -4.97
C ASN A 207 15.28 -5.66 -4.77
N ASP A 208 16.14 -5.61 -3.77
CA ASP A 208 16.96 -4.45 -3.41
C ASP A 208 18.15 -4.21 -4.35
N ASP A 209 18.51 -5.18 -5.18
CA ASP A 209 19.48 -5.01 -6.27
C ASP A 209 18.89 -4.29 -7.49
N GLY A 210 17.59 -4.01 -7.48
CA GLY A 210 16.91 -3.38 -8.61
C GLY A 210 16.56 -4.35 -9.73
N ARG A 211 16.38 -5.62 -9.41
CA ARG A 211 15.95 -6.63 -10.37
C ARG A 211 14.45 -6.91 -10.23
N LEU A 212 13.80 -7.20 -11.35
CA LEU A 212 12.49 -7.83 -11.31
C LEU A 212 12.62 -9.23 -10.73
N VAL A 213 11.70 -9.57 -9.86
CA VAL A 213 11.52 -10.91 -9.32
C VAL A 213 10.18 -11.44 -9.79
N ARG A 214 10.17 -12.67 -10.30
CA ARG A 214 8.97 -13.37 -10.73
C ARG A 214 8.89 -14.74 -10.07
N PHE A 215 7.75 -15.06 -9.49
CA PHE A 215 7.44 -16.44 -9.11
C PHE A 215 6.50 -17.04 -10.14
N ASP A 216 6.92 -18.17 -10.68
CA ASP A 216 6.11 -19.03 -11.58
C ASP A 216 5.49 -20.16 -10.75
N PRO A 217 4.19 -20.08 -10.43
CA PRO A 217 3.55 -21.07 -9.57
C PRO A 217 3.27 -22.41 -10.28
N PHE A 218 3.42 -22.48 -11.59
CA PHE A 218 3.27 -23.76 -12.33
C PHE A 218 4.56 -24.56 -12.38
N ARG A 219 5.69 -23.85 -12.41
CA ARG A 219 7.03 -24.47 -12.37
C ARG A 219 7.60 -24.53 -10.96
N ASP A 220 6.98 -23.83 -10.02
CA ASP A 220 7.42 -23.68 -8.63
C ASP A 220 8.84 -23.07 -8.52
N VAL A 221 9.08 -21.98 -9.26
CA VAL A 221 10.41 -21.35 -9.34
C VAL A 221 10.30 -19.86 -9.12
N VAL A 222 11.15 -19.32 -8.23
CA VAL A 222 11.42 -17.89 -8.12
C VAL A 222 12.60 -17.55 -9.02
N GLU A 223 12.41 -16.60 -9.91
CA GLU A 223 13.40 -16.16 -10.90
C GLU A 223 13.70 -14.67 -10.74
N GLU A 224 14.95 -14.29 -10.87
CA GLU A 224 15.37 -12.90 -10.93
C GLU A 224 15.75 -12.51 -12.36
N SER A 225 15.43 -11.28 -12.78
CA SER A 225 15.80 -10.79 -14.09
C SER A 225 17.33 -10.75 -14.26
N PRO A 226 17.85 -11.03 -15.46
CA PRO A 226 19.28 -10.94 -15.70
C PRO A 226 19.78 -9.48 -15.81
N TYR A 227 18.87 -8.52 -15.81
CA TYR A 227 19.19 -7.09 -15.90
C TYR A 227 18.67 -6.33 -14.68
N ILE A 228 19.32 -5.22 -14.40
CA ILE A 228 18.89 -4.24 -13.40
C ILE A 228 17.85 -3.33 -14.04
N LEU A 229 16.82 -2.95 -13.29
CA LEU A 229 15.81 -2.00 -13.72
C LEU A 229 16.45 -0.69 -14.20
N PRO A 230 15.96 -0.10 -15.29
CA PRO A 230 16.51 1.16 -15.80
C PRO A 230 16.49 2.22 -14.72
N HIS A 231 17.66 2.81 -14.48
CA HIS A 231 17.81 3.92 -13.56
C HIS A 231 18.96 4.81 -14.05
N PRO A 232 18.69 6.06 -14.44
CA PRO A 232 19.68 6.91 -15.11
C PRO A 232 20.79 7.37 -14.18
N GLU A 233 20.52 7.41 -12.86
CA GLU A 233 21.46 7.90 -11.88
C GLU A 233 21.82 6.79 -10.91
N PHE A 234 23.09 6.73 -10.52
CA PHE A 234 23.50 5.84 -9.46
C PHE A 234 22.81 6.25 -8.16
N GLN A 235 22.24 5.29 -7.52
CA GLN A 235 21.62 5.43 -6.22
C GLN A 235 22.13 4.32 -5.30
N THR A 236 21.96 4.47 -4.05
CA THR A 236 22.13 3.38 -3.10
C THR A 236 20.97 2.43 -3.17
N GLY A 237 21.13 1.17 -2.81
CA GLY A 237 20.30 0.01 -3.03
C GLY A 237 18.75 0.08 -2.89
N TRP A 238 18.17 1.27 -2.73
CA TRP A 238 16.72 1.46 -2.56
C TRP A 238 16.02 1.97 -3.81
N HIS A 239 16.73 2.34 -4.82
CA HIS A 239 16.22 3.10 -5.97
C HIS A 239 15.32 2.32 -6.90
N SER A 240 15.32 1.02 -6.84
CA SER A 240 14.50 0.17 -7.71
C SER A 240 13.48 -0.66 -6.94
N VAL A 241 13.31 -0.39 -5.66
CA VAL A 241 12.29 -1.05 -4.85
C VAL A 241 10.91 -0.56 -5.25
N PHE A 242 10.04 -1.48 -5.62
CA PHE A 242 8.67 -1.15 -5.97
C PHE A 242 7.93 -0.63 -4.74
N TYR A 243 7.24 0.49 -4.96
CA TYR A 243 6.48 1.16 -3.92
C TYR A 243 4.98 0.99 -4.10
N ASP A 244 4.51 1.26 -5.30
CA ASP A 244 3.09 1.13 -5.64
C ASP A 244 2.91 0.66 -7.07
N VAL A 245 1.77 0.02 -7.34
CA VAL A 245 1.47 -0.56 -8.65
C VAL A 245 -0.02 -0.42 -8.96
N ALA A 246 -0.32 -0.15 -10.23
CA ALA A 246 -1.68 -0.16 -10.75
C ALA A 246 -1.73 -0.83 -12.13
N SER A 247 -2.78 -1.57 -12.36
CA SER A 247 -3.11 -2.16 -13.67
C SER A 247 -4.61 -2.11 -13.90
N ARG A 248 -5.01 -1.93 -15.16
CA ARG A 248 -6.41 -1.97 -15.57
C ARG A 248 -6.82 -3.36 -16.09
N ASP A 249 -5.90 -4.08 -16.67
CA ASP A 249 -6.15 -5.28 -17.49
C ASP A 249 -5.34 -6.51 -17.05
N LEU A 250 -4.41 -6.33 -16.10
CA LEU A 250 -3.41 -7.33 -15.68
C LEU A 250 -2.45 -7.77 -16.80
N GLU A 251 -2.41 -7.02 -17.89
CA GLU A 251 -1.48 -7.22 -19.00
C GLU A 251 -0.38 -6.17 -19.03
N SER A 252 -0.66 -4.97 -18.51
CA SER A 252 0.34 -3.93 -18.31
C SER A 252 0.19 -3.29 -16.94
N PHE A 253 1.34 -2.99 -16.32
CA PHE A 253 1.42 -2.49 -14.95
C PHE A 253 2.21 -1.20 -14.92
N PHE A 254 1.61 -0.16 -14.34
CA PHE A 254 2.32 1.06 -13.98
C PHE A 254 2.86 0.90 -12.56
N ILE A 255 4.14 1.21 -12.38
CA ILE A 255 4.87 0.97 -11.14
C ILE A 255 5.61 2.25 -10.78
N VAL A 256 5.50 2.68 -9.54
CA VAL A 256 6.34 3.75 -9.00
C VAL A 256 7.33 3.16 -8.00
N THR A 257 8.57 3.64 -8.03
CA THR A 257 9.63 3.21 -7.11
C THR A 257 9.66 4.08 -5.85
N TRP A 258 10.22 3.52 -4.78
CA TRP A 258 10.43 4.20 -3.53
C TRP A 258 11.90 4.56 -3.35
N ASN A 259 12.19 5.86 -3.40
CA ASN A 259 13.52 6.42 -3.13
C ASN A 259 13.47 7.95 -3.11
N THR A 260 14.65 8.57 -3.06
CA THR A 260 14.80 10.05 -3.11
C THR A 260 14.45 10.68 -4.46
N ALA A 261 14.31 9.86 -5.50
CA ALA A 261 13.95 10.28 -6.85
C ALA A 261 13.02 9.25 -7.48
N PRO A 262 11.75 9.15 -7.01
CA PRO A 262 10.83 8.12 -7.48
C PRO A 262 10.61 8.24 -9.00
N ARG A 263 10.65 7.10 -9.65
CA ARG A 263 10.44 6.98 -11.10
C ARG A 263 9.18 6.17 -11.37
N LEU A 264 8.56 6.48 -12.49
CA LEU A 264 7.42 5.74 -13.00
C LEU A 264 7.90 4.81 -14.11
N TYR A 265 7.49 3.56 -14.04
CA TYR A 265 7.75 2.53 -15.04
C TYR A 265 6.44 1.98 -15.58
N ARG A 266 6.50 1.40 -16.76
CA ARG A 266 5.46 0.53 -17.31
C ARG A 266 6.06 -0.82 -17.67
N LEU A 267 5.48 -1.89 -17.08
CA LEU A 267 5.88 -3.28 -17.32
C LEU A 267 4.80 -3.98 -18.15
N TRP A 268 5.22 -4.71 -19.16
CA TRP A 268 4.39 -5.66 -19.90
C TRP A 268 4.97 -7.06 -19.70
N PRO A 269 4.36 -7.88 -18.82
CA PRO A 269 4.77 -9.26 -18.64
C PRO A 269 4.66 -10.06 -19.94
N GLU A 270 5.60 -10.94 -20.20
CA GLU A 270 5.61 -11.83 -21.36
C GLU A 270 5.71 -13.28 -20.93
N GLU A 271 5.18 -14.17 -21.77
CA GLU A 271 5.29 -15.61 -21.54
C GLU A 271 6.74 -16.07 -21.67
N GLY A 272 7.23 -16.84 -20.71
CA GLY A 272 8.59 -17.41 -20.73
C GLY A 272 9.73 -16.40 -20.55
N ALA A 273 9.43 -15.10 -20.39
CA ALA A 273 10.41 -14.03 -20.23
C ALA A 273 10.02 -13.05 -19.12
N PHE A 274 10.94 -12.11 -18.78
CA PHE A 274 10.63 -11.04 -17.82
C PHE A 274 9.82 -9.89 -18.42
N GLY A 275 9.48 -9.99 -19.69
CA GLY A 275 8.72 -8.98 -20.39
C GLY A 275 9.51 -7.70 -20.70
N ARG A 276 8.77 -6.72 -21.18
CA ARG A 276 9.31 -5.39 -21.50
C ARG A 276 9.01 -4.42 -20.38
N ILE A 277 10.02 -3.70 -19.90
CA ILE A 277 9.87 -2.59 -18.97
C ILE A 277 10.35 -1.29 -19.64
N GLU A 278 9.60 -0.22 -19.44
CA GLU A 278 9.89 1.11 -19.93
C GLU A 278 9.97 2.09 -18.77
N ASP A 279 11.03 2.90 -18.77
CA ASP A 279 11.20 4.00 -17.84
C ASP A 279 10.45 5.24 -18.39
N LEU A 280 9.40 5.64 -17.71
CA LEU A 280 8.56 6.79 -18.05
C LEU A 280 9.05 8.11 -17.44
N GLY A 281 10.22 8.07 -16.81
CA GLY A 281 10.85 9.23 -16.22
C GLY A 281 10.45 9.49 -14.76
N PRO A 282 10.88 10.65 -14.21
CA PRO A 282 10.61 11.03 -12.82
C PRO A 282 9.10 11.07 -12.54
N ALA A 283 8.69 10.56 -11.39
CA ALA A 283 7.33 10.70 -10.90
C ALA A 283 7.11 12.01 -10.14
N THR A 284 8.18 12.62 -9.63
CA THR A 284 8.20 13.96 -9.02
C THR A 284 8.88 14.96 -9.94
N GLN A 285 8.97 16.23 -9.54
CA GLN A 285 9.75 17.21 -10.29
C GLN A 285 11.24 16.89 -10.16
N ASP A 286 12.01 17.15 -11.23
CA ASP A 286 13.47 17.09 -11.18
C ASP A 286 13.98 18.00 -10.07
N ARG A 287 14.65 17.41 -9.10
CA ARG A 287 15.29 18.14 -8.02
C ARG A 287 16.78 18.22 -8.26
N ASN A 288 17.34 19.34 -7.86
CA ASN A 288 18.76 19.45 -7.67
C ASN A 288 19.17 18.49 -6.54
N THR A 289 19.83 17.41 -6.89
CA THR A 289 20.21 16.27 -6.03
C THR A 289 21.25 16.62 -4.95
N ALA A 290 21.49 17.90 -4.69
CA ALA A 290 22.47 18.38 -3.70
C ALA A 290 22.03 18.18 -2.24
N ILE A 291 20.78 17.74 -1.99
CA ILE A 291 20.29 17.48 -0.63
C ILE A 291 20.55 16.02 -0.29
N PRO A 292 21.43 15.74 0.68
CA PRO A 292 21.72 14.36 1.05
C PRO A 292 20.52 13.72 1.74
N TYR A 293 20.15 12.56 1.25
CA TYR A 293 19.36 11.50 1.86
C TYR A 293 18.31 11.88 2.90
N SER A 294 17.10 12.08 2.43
CA SER A 294 15.94 11.70 3.24
C SER A 294 15.08 10.77 2.38
N MET A 295 14.84 9.56 2.81
CA MET A 295 13.90 8.61 2.21
C MET A 295 12.50 9.19 2.00
N PHE A 296 12.22 10.32 2.62
CA PHE A 296 10.91 10.91 2.73
C PHE A 296 10.77 12.23 1.99
N VAL A 297 11.83 12.70 1.33
CA VAL A 297 11.85 14.04 0.73
C VAL A 297 11.02 14.11 -0.55
N ASP A 298 11.19 13.17 -1.45
CA ASP A 298 10.40 13.08 -2.67
C ASP A 298 9.56 11.81 -2.63
N HIS A 299 8.26 11.98 -2.70
CA HIS A 299 7.34 10.88 -2.62
C HIS A 299 6.35 10.92 -3.78
N ALA A 300 6.17 9.78 -4.43
CA ALA A 300 5.10 9.53 -5.36
C ALA A 300 4.46 8.17 -5.05
N GLY A 301 3.15 8.10 -5.02
CA GLY A 301 2.40 6.88 -4.74
C GLY A 301 0.90 7.09 -4.89
N GLY A 302 0.12 6.10 -4.54
CA GLY A 302 -1.32 6.15 -4.73
C GLY A 302 -1.71 6.03 -6.21
N LEU A 303 -1.12 5.04 -6.90
CA LEU A 303 -1.47 4.74 -8.28
C LEU A 303 -2.89 4.17 -8.37
N VAL A 304 -3.74 4.78 -9.19
CA VAL A 304 -5.12 4.33 -9.40
C VAL A 304 -5.61 4.71 -10.79
N PHE A 305 -6.38 3.85 -11.43
CA PHE A 305 -7.08 4.17 -12.67
C PHE A 305 -8.49 4.64 -12.37
N ASP A 306 -8.97 5.64 -13.12
CA ASP A 306 -10.39 5.97 -13.16
C ASP A 306 -11.17 5.07 -14.14
N ALA A 307 -12.50 5.28 -14.19
CA ALA A 307 -13.39 4.51 -15.07
C ALA A 307 -13.09 4.73 -16.57
N ASP A 308 -12.58 5.91 -16.93
CA ASP A 308 -12.22 6.26 -18.30
C ASP A 308 -10.83 5.71 -18.71
N GLY A 309 -10.09 5.13 -17.75
CA GLY A 309 -8.77 4.53 -17.97
C GLY A 309 -7.63 5.54 -17.89
N MET A 310 -7.85 6.70 -17.31
CA MET A 310 -6.78 7.62 -16.96
C MET A 310 -6.10 7.16 -15.67
N LEU A 311 -4.78 7.24 -15.60
CA LEU A 311 -4.00 6.90 -14.42
C LEU A 311 -3.81 8.14 -13.55
N TYR A 312 -3.93 7.96 -12.25
CA TYR A 312 -3.68 9.01 -11.25
C TYR A 312 -2.64 8.55 -10.24
N TYR A 313 -1.92 9.51 -9.68
CA TYR A 313 -1.06 9.31 -8.52
C TYR A 313 -0.88 10.64 -7.76
N VAL A 314 -0.36 10.57 -6.55
CA VAL A 314 -0.01 11.76 -5.75
C VAL A 314 1.50 11.90 -5.70
N LYS A 315 1.99 13.09 -6.02
CA LYS A 315 3.39 13.50 -5.77
C LYS A 315 3.47 14.51 -4.65
N SER A 316 4.54 14.46 -3.87
CA SER A 316 4.89 15.52 -2.91
C SER A 316 5.46 16.73 -3.65
N ARG A 317 5.03 17.92 -3.26
CA ARG A 317 5.59 19.18 -3.70
C ARG A 317 5.98 20.02 -2.48
N TRP A 318 7.28 20.22 -2.31
CA TRP A 318 7.84 20.94 -1.18
C TRP A 318 7.65 22.45 -1.35
N LYS A 319 7.37 23.14 -0.25
CA LYS A 319 7.21 24.60 -0.24
C LYS A 319 8.52 25.32 -0.04
N ASP A 320 9.43 24.79 0.76
CA ASP A 320 10.74 25.39 1.03
C ASP A 320 11.82 24.31 1.13
N GLU A 321 12.92 24.48 0.40
CA GLU A 321 14.06 23.54 0.41
C GLU A 321 14.85 23.56 1.73
N ARG A 322 14.74 24.63 2.51
CA ARG A 322 15.49 24.83 3.75
C ARG A 322 14.92 24.05 4.94
N ASP A 323 13.64 23.70 4.90
CA ASP A 323 12.95 23.04 6.01
C ASP A 323 13.14 21.52 6.08
N GLN A 324 13.97 20.97 5.19
CA GLN A 324 14.06 19.51 5.00
C GLN A 324 15.07 18.81 5.91
N THR A 325 16.01 19.55 6.51
CA THR A 325 17.14 18.96 7.21
C THR A 325 16.92 18.72 8.71
N ASP A 326 15.97 19.41 9.32
CA ASP A 326 15.77 19.42 10.77
C ASP A 326 14.41 18.88 11.24
N MET A 327 13.60 18.33 10.34
CA MET A 327 12.25 17.88 10.69
C MET A 327 12.24 16.44 11.16
N PRO A 328 11.52 16.12 12.25
CA PRO A 328 11.23 14.74 12.62
C PRO A 328 10.51 14.03 11.47
N GLU A 329 10.79 12.74 11.30
CA GLU A 329 10.41 11.87 10.18
C GLU A 329 8.97 11.94 9.66
N ARG A 330 8.08 12.74 10.21
CA ARG A 330 6.66 12.78 9.84
C ARG A 330 6.02 14.16 9.93
N GLN A 331 6.81 15.20 9.84
CA GLN A 331 6.32 16.59 9.93
C GLN A 331 6.78 17.47 8.76
N PHE A 332 6.75 16.93 7.57
CA PHE A 332 7.17 17.64 6.37
C PHE A 332 6.12 18.65 5.88
N ASP A 333 6.57 19.79 5.44
CA ASP A 333 5.70 20.81 4.83
C ASP A 333 5.64 20.62 3.31
N ALA A 334 4.94 19.58 2.88
CA ALA A 334 4.76 19.25 1.47
C ALA A 334 3.28 19.23 1.07
N GLU A 335 3.00 19.73 -0.13
CA GLU A 335 1.67 19.59 -0.73
C GLU A 335 1.58 18.22 -1.43
N GLY A 336 0.47 17.50 -1.21
CA GLY A 336 0.09 16.38 -2.04
C GLY A 336 -0.59 16.88 -3.31
N VAL A 337 0.04 16.66 -4.44
CA VAL A 337 -0.48 17.08 -5.76
C VAL A 337 -0.94 15.87 -6.53
N VAL A 338 -2.21 15.83 -6.89
CA VAL A 338 -2.76 14.76 -7.73
C VAL A 338 -2.40 15.01 -9.18
N VAL A 339 -1.69 14.07 -9.77
CA VAL A 339 -1.29 14.06 -11.18
C VAL A 339 -2.15 13.06 -11.93
N ARG A 340 -2.74 13.49 -13.04
CA ARG A 340 -3.42 12.62 -14.01
C ARG A 340 -2.48 12.33 -15.16
N ILE A 341 -2.42 11.08 -15.60
CA ILE A 341 -1.65 10.63 -16.75
C ILE A 341 -2.59 10.00 -17.78
N ASN A 342 -2.46 10.40 -19.02
CA ASN A 342 -3.01 9.62 -20.12
C ASN A 342 -2.05 8.46 -20.42
N PRO A 343 -2.46 7.17 -20.22
CA PRO A 343 -1.54 6.04 -20.34
C PRO A 343 -1.07 5.76 -21.79
N GLU A 344 -1.75 6.34 -22.81
CA GLU A 344 -1.38 6.18 -24.22
C GLU A 344 -0.37 7.25 -24.67
N THR A 345 -0.61 8.50 -24.28
CA THR A 345 0.23 9.63 -24.70
C THR A 345 1.30 10.01 -23.70
N LEU A 346 1.19 9.50 -22.46
CA LEU A 346 2.00 9.85 -21.30
C LEU A 346 1.93 11.34 -20.89
N ALA A 347 0.98 12.08 -21.45
CA ALA A 347 0.72 13.47 -21.06
C ALA A 347 0.27 13.53 -19.60
N ARG A 348 0.83 14.48 -18.83
CA ARG A 348 0.60 14.65 -17.38
C ARG A 348 0.00 16.01 -17.10
N ASP A 349 -1.04 16.03 -16.26
CA ASP A 349 -1.70 17.22 -15.77
C ASP A 349 -1.81 17.20 -14.25
N GLU A 350 -1.53 18.31 -13.58
CA GLU A 350 -1.87 18.50 -12.16
C GLU A 350 -3.35 18.86 -12.04
N VAL A 351 -4.14 18.01 -11.38
CA VAL A 351 -5.61 18.15 -11.38
C VAL A 351 -6.20 18.48 -10.02
N ALA A 352 -5.50 18.22 -8.92
CA ALA A 352 -5.93 18.61 -7.58
C ALA A 352 -4.75 18.86 -6.65
N ILE A 353 -4.97 19.61 -5.59
CA ILE A 353 -4.09 19.72 -4.43
C ILE A 353 -4.85 19.17 -3.23
N LEU A 354 -4.26 18.19 -2.55
CA LEU A 354 -4.82 17.60 -1.35
C LEU A 354 -4.57 18.50 -0.15
N LYS A 355 -5.62 19.06 0.44
CA LYS A 355 -5.54 20.02 1.55
C LYS A 355 -6.22 19.48 2.79
N ARG A 356 -5.57 19.65 3.91
CA ARG A 356 -6.14 19.45 5.24
C ARG A 356 -6.39 20.79 5.93
N PRO A 357 -7.43 20.91 6.77
CA PRO A 357 -7.68 22.15 7.52
C PRO A 357 -6.55 22.50 8.52
N ASP A 358 -5.91 21.47 9.08
CA ASP A 358 -4.98 21.57 10.20
C ASP A 358 -3.52 21.22 9.84
N ALA A 359 -3.28 20.78 8.62
CA ALA A 359 -1.94 20.39 8.18
C ALA A 359 -1.88 20.27 6.64
N ILE A 360 -0.67 20.11 6.12
CA ILE A 360 -0.43 19.78 4.73
C ILE A 360 -0.36 18.26 4.57
N ALA A 361 -0.88 17.75 3.46
CA ALA A 361 -0.76 16.36 3.11
C ALA A 361 0.70 16.03 2.81
N GLN A 362 1.30 15.10 3.55
CA GLN A 362 2.70 14.77 3.37
C GLN A 362 2.92 13.82 2.21
N TYR A 363 2.35 12.63 2.29
CA TYR A 363 2.35 11.71 1.17
C TYR A 363 1.19 10.71 1.25
N CYS A 364 0.87 10.16 0.09
CA CYS A 364 -0.28 9.28 -0.09
C CYS A 364 0.20 7.95 -0.66
N PRO A 365 0.34 6.91 0.17
CA PRO A 365 0.97 5.66 -0.24
C PRO A 365 0.09 4.78 -1.11
N ARG A 366 -1.22 4.85 -0.92
CA ARG A 366 -2.20 4.04 -1.63
C ARG A 366 -3.41 4.84 -2.06
N ALA A 367 -4.01 4.42 -3.17
CA ALA A 367 -5.25 4.97 -3.67
C ALA A 367 -6.21 3.86 -4.09
N ALA A 368 -7.50 4.23 -4.16
CA ALA A 368 -8.56 3.39 -4.72
C ALA A 368 -9.64 4.27 -5.34
N MET A 369 -10.41 3.70 -6.24
CA MET A 369 -11.62 4.29 -6.80
C MET A 369 -12.85 3.61 -6.19
N ASP A 370 -13.82 4.38 -5.74
CA ASP A 370 -15.08 3.81 -5.27
C ASP A 370 -16.03 3.43 -6.41
N GLY A 371 -17.16 2.81 -6.06
CA GLY A 371 -18.19 2.42 -7.02
C GLY A 371 -18.86 3.58 -7.79
N ASN A 372 -18.67 4.82 -7.33
CA ASN A 372 -19.19 6.03 -7.99
C ASN A 372 -18.16 6.70 -8.91
N GLY A 373 -16.92 6.21 -8.89
CA GLY A 373 -15.80 6.75 -9.66
C GLY A 373 -15.02 7.86 -8.97
N ASP A 374 -15.29 8.16 -7.69
CA ASP A 374 -14.45 9.08 -6.91
C ASP A 374 -13.13 8.42 -6.50
N LEU A 375 -12.05 9.20 -6.43
CA LEU A 375 -10.75 8.70 -6.06
C LEU A 375 -10.45 8.97 -4.58
N PHE A 376 -9.83 8.00 -3.93
CA PHE A 376 -9.45 8.08 -2.53
C PHE A 376 -7.95 7.85 -2.37
N PHE A 377 -7.30 8.65 -1.51
CA PHE A 377 -5.86 8.60 -1.26
C PHE A 377 -5.59 8.52 0.23
N GLY A 378 -4.93 7.47 0.68
CA GLY A 378 -4.47 7.32 2.06
C GLY A 378 -3.45 8.42 2.40
N ASN A 379 -3.38 8.83 3.66
CA ASN A 379 -2.45 9.87 4.09
C ASN A 379 -1.53 9.34 5.20
N VAL A 380 -0.26 9.67 5.08
CA VAL A 380 0.74 9.50 6.12
C VAL A 380 1.28 10.87 6.49
N GLY A 381 1.39 11.16 7.79
CA GLY A 381 1.87 12.47 8.22
C GLY A 381 1.46 12.86 9.63
N LYS A 382 1.10 14.15 9.80
CA LYS A 382 0.76 14.70 11.10
C LYS A 382 -0.48 14.05 11.71
N ILE A 383 -0.37 13.65 12.96
CA ILE A 383 -1.43 13.01 13.75
C ILE A 383 -2.52 14.03 14.13
N PRO A 384 -3.80 13.64 14.13
CA PRO A 384 -4.33 12.40 13.58
C PRO A 384 -4.39 12.44 12.06
N VAL A 385 -4.18 11.27 11.44
CA VAL A 385 -4.24 11.12 9.98
C VAL A 385 -5.59 10.61 9.50
N GLY A 386 -5.69 10.36 8.20
CA GLY A 386 -6.89 9.88 7.55
C GLY A 386 -6.64 9.63 6.07
N PHE A 387 -7.62 9.94 5.24
CA PHE A 387 -7.49 9.87 3.79
C PHE A 387 -8.20 11.03 3.10
N PHE A 388 -7.88 11.25 1.84
CA PHE A 388 -8.52 12.24 0.99
C PHE A 388 -9.49 11.56 0.02
N LYS A 389 -10.62 12.21 -0.23
CA LYS A 389 -11.50 11.95 -1.34
C LYS A 389 -11.34 13.06 -2.38
N VAL A 390 -11.16 12.69 -3.63
CA VAL A 390 -11.16 13.60 -4.77
C VAL A 390 -12.43 13.33 -5.59
N THR A 391 -13.31 14.33 -5.64
CA THR A 391 -14.55 14.22 -6.40
C THR A 391 -14.27 14.36 -7.88
N MET A 392 -14.61 13.34 -8.64
CA MET A 392 -14.36 13.30 -10.06
C MET A 392 -15.43 14.06 -10.84
N PRO A 393 -15.06 14.86 -11.88
CA PRO A 393 -16.01 15.68 -12.62
C PRO A 393 -17.03 14.87 -13.44
N ASN A 394 -16.67 13.65 -13.85
CA ASN A 394 -17.50 12.77 -14.65
C ASN A 394 -18.04 11.61 -13.79
N ARG A 395 -18.60 11.91 -12.62
CA ARG A 395 -19.32 10.89 -11.86
C ARG A 395 -20.30 10.18 -12.77
N ALA A 396 -20.17 8.88 -12.91
CA ALA A 396 -21.21 8.07 -13.52
C ALA A 396 -22.50 8.27 -12.72
N ALA A 397 -23.48 8.95 -13.26
CA ALA A 397 -24.77 9.14 -12.62
C ALA A 397 -25.36 7.74 -12.37
N GLY A 398 -25.16 7.23 -11.13
CA GLY A 398 -25.81 6.03 -10.63
C GLY A 398 -25.64 4.79 -11.53
N ILE A 399 -24.40 4.39 -11.80
CA ILE A 399 -24.18 3.00 -12.21
C ILE A 399 -24.37 2.20 -10.92
N GLY A 400 -25.58 1.71 -10.74
CA GLY A 400 -25.88 0.75 -9.69
C GLY A 400 -24.85 -0.38 -9.77
N ILE A 401 -24.25 -0.71 -8.64
CA ILE A 401 -23.23 -1.70 -8.34
C ILE A 401 -22.96 -2.63 -9.53
N GLY A 402 -22.24 -2.12 -10.52
CA GLY A 402 -21.92 -2.81 -11.76
C GLY A 402 -20.43 -3.08 -11.79
N LYS A 403 -20.07 -4.32 -11.60
CA LYS A 403 -18.75 -4.97 -11.71
C LYS A 403 -17.57 -4.06 -11.34
N PRO A 404 -16.96 -4.25 -10.18
CA PRO A 404 -15.82 -3.47 -9.77
C PRO A 404 -14.77 -3.48 -10.87
N VAL A 405 -14.31 -2.29 -11.27
CA VAL A 405 -13.06 -2.15 -11.99
C VAL A 405 -12.03 -2.81 -11.07
N ARG A 406 -11.34 -3.84 -11.56
CA ARG A 406 -10.39 -4.61 -10.78
C ARG A 406 -9.21 -3.70 -10.38
N THR A 407 -9.37 -3.00 -9.27
CA THR A 407 -8.24 -2.32 -8.60
C THR A 407 -7.63 -3.33 -7.65
N TRP A 408 -6.39 -3.69 -7.92
CA TRP A 408 -5.60 -4.54 -7.04
C TRP A 408 -4.85 -3.64 -6.06
N GLY A 409 -5.11 -3.83 -4.77
CA GLY A 409 -4.26 -3.29 -3.71
C GLY A 409 -3.04 -4.15 -3.53
#